data_2dc875cc4d7b407e1b290a517e790e3c
#
_entry.id   2dc875cc4d7b407e1b290a517e790e3c
#
_cell.length_a   1.000
_cell.length_b   1.000
_cell.length_c   1.000
_cell.angle_alpha   90.00
_cell.angle_beta   90.00
_cell.angle_gamma   90.00
#
_symmetry.space_group_name_H-M   'P 1'
#
loop_
_entity.id
_entity.type
_entity.pdbx_description
1 polymer ?
#
loop_
_entity_poly.entity_id
_entity_poly.type
_entity_poly.pdbx_seq_one_letter_code
_entity_poly.pdbx_strand_id
1 'polypeptide(L)'
;KKKLIRLSEQYRLSKQIRFIDHCKDMALAYKVSDIIVSASTEPEAFGRVAVEAQSMEKPIIASNIGGSRETIVDEKTGFLFEAGNANSLCEKILKVLNLDETTLKTLGIEARKNIVSKFNVEKMCFSTYSEYKKLIN
;
A
#
# COMPACT_ATOMS: atom_id res chain seq x y z
N LYS A 1 -19.53 -4.60 -2.45
CA LYS A 1 -19.95 -4.18 -1.10
C LYS A 1 -20.92 -5.16 -0.43
N LYS A 2 -22.11 -5.46 -1.00
CA LYS A 2 -23.13 -6.36 -0.39
C LYS A 2 -22.56 -7.73 0.02
N LYS A 3 -21.72 -8.35 -0.84
CA LYS A 3 -21.07 -9.65 -0.54
C LYS A 3 -20.17 -9.56 0.69
N LEU A 4 -19.38 -8.50 0.82
CA LEU A 4 -18.47 -8.29 1.96
C LEU A 4 -19.24 -8.03 3.26
N ILE A 5 -20.35 -7.30 3.21
CA ILE A 5 -21.21 -7.08 4.39
C ILE A 5 -21.74 -8.43 4.90
N ARG A 6 -22.31 -9.26 4.02
CA ARG A 6 -22.80 -10.61 4.41
C ARG A 6 -21.68 -11.47 5.00
N LEU A 7 -20.47 -11.40 4.43
CA LEU A 7 -19.32 -12.14 4.93
C LEU A 7 -18.93 -11.66 6.34
N SER A 8 -18.93 -10.34 6.59
CA SER A 8 -18.65 -9.79 7.93
C SER A 8 -19.68 -10.22 8.98
N GLU A 9 -20.96 -10.34 8.59
CA GLU A 9 -22.02 -10.87 9.45
C GLU A 9 -21.81 -12.36 9.75
N GLN A 10 -21.51 -13.15 8.74
CA GLN A 10 -21.23 -14.59 8.85
C GLN A 10 -20.09 -14.86 9.83
N TYR A 11 -19.01 -14.04 9.80
CA TYR A 11 -17.88 -14.15 10.71
C TYR A 11 -18.05 -13.37 12.03
N ARG A 12 -19.23 -12.78 12.29
CA ARG A 12 -19.54 -12.00 13.49
C ARG A 12 -18.60 -10.78 13.68
N LEU A 13 -18.15 -10.19 12.58
CA LEU A 13 -17.21 -9.06 12.56
C LEU A 13 -17.89 -7.70 12.30
N SER A 14 -19.24 -7.65 12.27
CA SER A 14 -19.99 -6.43 11.90
C SER A 14 -19.73 -5.24 12.82
N LYS A 15 -19.31 -5.48 14.08
CA LYS A 15 -18.95 -4.40 15.01
C LYS A 15 -17.53 -3.87 14.81
N GLN A 16 -16.65 -4.67 14.22
CA GLN A 16 -15.24 -4.36 14.00
C GLN A 16 -14.98 -3.77 12.60
N ILE A 17 -15.89 -4.02 11.63
CA ILE A 17 -15.72 -3.59 10.25
C ILE A 17 -16.64 -2.41 9.95
N ARG A 18 -16.07 -1.35 9.39
CA ARG A 18 -16.82 -0.21 8.85
C ARG A 18 -16.59 -0.10 7.34
N PHE A 19 -17.67 -0.08 6.58
CA PHE A 19 -17.64 0.09 5.13
C PHE A 19 -17.86 1.56 4.76
N ILE A 20 -16.80 2.24 4.38
CA ILE A 20 -16.82 3.62 3.91
C ILE A 20 -16.89 3.59 2.38
N ASP A 21 -17.78 4.39 1.77
CA ASP A 21 -17.96 4.38 0.31
C ASP A 21 -16.91 5.23 -0.39
N HIS A 22 -16.82 6.51 -0.03
CA HIS A 22 -15.89 7.45 -0.64
C HIS A 22 -15.28 8.34 0.44
N CYS A 23 -13.97 8.40 0.44
CA CYS A 23 -13.22 9.33 1.28
C CYS A 23 -12.62 10.42 0.40
N LYS A 24 -13.03 11.67 0.62
CA LYS A 24 -12.49 12.83 -0.12
C LYS A 24 -11.08 13.20 0.33
N ASP A 25 -10.78 12.99 1.60
CA ASP A 25 -9.46 13.25 2.20
C ASP A 25 -8.76 11.95 2.52
N MET A 26 -8.07 11.40 1.52
CA MET A 26 -7.28 10.18 1.69
C MET A 26 -6.07 10.39 2.59
N ALA A 27 -5.49 11.59 2.63
CA ALA A 27 -4.38 11.89 3.52
C ALA A 27 -4.79 11.75 4.99
N LEU A 28 -5.98 12.23 5.35
CA LEU A 28 -6.53 12.03 6.69
C LEU A 28 -6.78 10.55 6.98
N ALA A 29 -7.34 9.80 6.01
CA ALA A 29 -7.57 8.37 6.18
C ALA A 29 -6.25 7.61 6.46
N TYR A 30 -5.18 7.89 5.72
CA TYR A 30 -3.87 7.33 6.00
C TYR A 30 -3.33 7.77 7.35
N LYS A 31 -3.48 9.05 7.70
CA LYS A 31 -2.94 9.60 8.95
C LYS A 31 -3.51 8.92 10.21
N VAL A 32 -4.81 8.62 10.22
CA VAL A 32 -5.49 7.98 11.36
C VAL A 32 -5.37 6.45 11.38
N SER A 33 -4.82 5.86 10.34
CA SER A 33 -4.63 4.41 10.25
C SER A 33 -3.29 3.99 10.87
N ASP A 34 -3.26 2.83 11.52
CA ASP A 34 -2.04 2.21 12.03
C ASP A 34 -1.34 1.37 10.96
N ILE A 35 -2.12 0.66 10.15
CA ILE A 35 -1.64 -0.21 9.06
C ILE A 35 -2.54 0.02 7.85
N ILE A 36 -1.94 0.11 6.67
CA ILE A 36 -2.65 0.15 5.40
C ILE A 36 -2.54 -1.23 4.74
N VAL A 37 -3.63 -1.70 4.15
CA VAL A 37 -3.67 -2.97 3.41
C VAL A 37 -4.21 -2.73 2.01
N SER A 38 -3.47 -3.19 0.99
CA SER A 38 -3.93 -3.25 -0.41
C SER A 38 -3.98 -4.71 -0.86
N ALA A 39 -5.17 -5.31 -0.81
CA ALA A 39 -5.39 -6.72 -1.05
C ALA A 39 -5.95 -6.99 -2.46
N SER A 40 -5.39 -6.37 -3.49
CA SER A 40 -5.78 -6.58 -4.87
C SER A 40 -5.49 -8.03 -5.30
N THR A 41 -6.45 -8.65 -6.01
CA THR A 41 -6.29 -9.99 -6.60
C THR A 41 -5.86 -9.93 -8.07
N GLU A 42 -5.93 -8.75 -8.67
CA GLU A 42 -5.50 -8.47 -10.03
C GLU A 42 -4.36 -7.43 -10.04
N PRO A 43 -3.43 -7.51 -10.98
CA PRO A 43 -2.32 -6.57 -11.06
C PRO A 43 -2.79 -5.13 -11.29
N GLU A 44 -2.35 -4.23 -10.44
CA GLU A 44 -2.50 -2.79 -10.65
C GLU A 44 -1.29 -2.25 -11.40
N ALA A 45 -1.50 -1.29 -12.30
CA ALA A 45 -0.42 -0.73 -13.11
C ALA A 45 0.67 -0.05 -12.26
N PHE A 46 0.29 0.68 -11.21
CA PHE A 46 1.23 1.44 -10.37
C PHE A 46 1.09 1.17 -8.87
N GLY A 47 -0.13 0.89 -8.37
CA GLY A 47 -0.37 0.67 -6.94
C GLY A 47 -0.38 1.97 -6.13
N ARG A 48 -1.23 2.92 -6.50
CA ARG A 48 -1.31 4.23 -5.84
C ARG A 48 -1.45 4.15 -4.32
N VAL A 49 -2.24 3.22 -3.80
CA VAL A 49 -2.44 3.03 -2.36
C VAL A 49 -1.10 2.78 -1.66
N ALA A 50 -0.23 1.96 -2.26
CA ALA A 50 1.08 1.65 -1.70
C ALA A 50 2.00 2.88 -1.67
N VAL A 51 2.00 3.69 -2.74
CA VAL A 51 2.80 4.92 -2.83
C VAL A 51 2.29 5.97 -1.85
N GLU A 52 0.97 6.18 -1.78
CA GLU A 52 0.34 7.13 -0.89
C GLU A 52 0.59 6.79 0.59
N ALA A 53 0.44 5.51 0.97
CA ALA A 53 0.73 5.04 2.34
C ALA A 53 2.20 5.27 2.72
N GLN A 54 3.14 4.88 1.85
CA GLN A 54 4.57 5.11 2.05
C GLN A 54 4.91 6.60 2.16
N SER A 55 4.29 7.46 1.34
CA SER A 55 4.46 8.91 1.40
C SER A 55 4.01 9.52 2.73
N MET A 56 3.07 8.87 3.41
CA MET A 56 2.55 9.24 4.72
C MET A 56 3.26 8.51 5.88
N GLU A 57 4.38 7.82 5.59
CA GLU A 57 5.16 7.05 6.58
C GLU A 57 4.33 5.94 7.26
N LYS A 58 3.30 5.42 6.59
CA LYS A 58 2.43 4.38 7.14
C LYS A 58 2.89 2.99 6.70
N PRO A 59 2.91 2.02 7.63
CA PRO A 59 3.12 0.63 7.27
C PRO A 59 2.11 0.18 6.22
N ILE A 60 2.59 -0.34 5.11
CA ILE A 60 1.77 -0.88 4.03
C ILE A 60 2.00 -2.37 3.88
N ILE A 61 0.93 -3.13 3.76
CA ILE A 61 0.94 -4.54 3.39
C ILE A 61 0.18 -4.65 2.07
N ALA A 62 0.84 -5.10 1.00
CA ALA A 62 0.22 -5.18 -0.31
C ALA A 62 0.40 -6.55 -0.95
N SER A 63 -0.54 -6.91 -1.84
CA SER A 63 -0.42 -8.11 -2.65
C SER A 63 0.84 -8.05 -3.52
N ASN A 64 1.60 -9.14 -3.57
CA ASN A 64 2.84 -9.28 -4.36
C ASN A 64 2.54 -9.43 -5.85
N ILE A 65 1.87 -8.44 -6.46
CA ILE A 65 1.53 -8.40 -7.89
C ILE A 65 1.60 -6.97 -8.44
N GLY A 66 1.77 -6.84 -9.75
CA GLY A 66 1.74 -5.56 -10.46
C GLY A 66 2.69 -4.53 -9.86
N GLY A 67 2.29 -3.26 -9.85
CA GLY A 67 3.08 -2.11 -9.40
C GLY A 67 3.52 -2.15 -7.93
N SER A 68 2.87 -2.97 -7.08
CA SER A 68 3.32 -3.13 -5.70
C SER A 68 4.74 -3.69 -5.61
N ARG A 69 5.15 -4.55 -6.55
CA ARG A 69 6.52 -5.10 -6.63
C ARG A 69 7.58 -4.06 -6.95
N GLU A 70 7.19 -2.99 -7.62
CA GLU A 70 8.10 -1.92 -8.01
C GLU A 70 8.19 -0.83 -6.94
N THR A 71 7.07 -0.60 -6.24
CA THR A 71 6.93 0.49 -5.28
C THR A 71 7.32 0.10 -3.86
N ILE A 72 7.25 -1.19 -3.50
CA ILE A 72 7.58 -1.71 -2.17
C ILE A 72 8.86 -2.54 -2.24
N VAL A 73 9.81 -2.24 -1.37
CA VAL A 73 10.94 -3.12 -1.05
C VAL A 73 10.54 -3.94 0.17
N ASP A 74 10.23 -5.23 -0.04
CA ASP A 74 9.68 -6.10 1.00
C ASP A 74 10.53 -6.07 2.27
N GLU A 75 9.86 -5.96 3.42
CA GLU A 75 10.42 -5.86 4.77
C GLU A 75 11.25 -4.60 5.08
N LYS A 76 11.47 -3.72 4.09
CA LYS A 76 12.23 -2.46 4.25
C LYS A 76 11.35 -1.22 4.15
N THR A 77 10.42 -1.20 3.20
CA THR A 77 9.54 -0.05 2.97
C THR A 77 8.06 -0.40 3.06
N GLY A 78 7.75 -1.65 3.36
CA GLY A 78 6.43 -2.24 3.48
C GLY A 78 6.54 -3.76 3.40
N PHE A 79 5.42 -4.43 3.30
CA PHE A 79 5.35 -5.89 3.30
C PHE A 79 4.55 -6.38 2.09
N LEU A 80 5.07 -7.43 1.45
CA LEU A 80 4.40 -8.09 0.35
C LEU A 80 3.85 -9.44 0.82
N PHE A 81 2.63 -9.78 0.40
CA PHE A 81 2.00 -11.06 0.67
C PHE A 81 1.49 -11.72 -0.62
N GLU A 82 1.30 -13.01 -0.61
CA GLU A 82 0.81 -13.76 -1.77
C GLU A 82 -0.62 -13.36 -2.12
N ALA A 83 -0.84 -12.88 -3.35
CA ALA A 83 -2.15 -12.40 -3.80
C ALA A 83 -3.23 -13.49 -3.69
N GLY A 84 -4.38 -13.13 -3.12
CA GLY A 84 -5.49 -14.04 -2.89
C GLY A 84 -5.30 -15.00 -1.71
N ASN A 85 -4.15 -14.99 -1.02
CA ASN A 85 -3.86 -15.84 0.11
C ASN A 85 -4.11 -15.12 1.45
N ALA A 86 -5.26 -15.41 2.07
CA ALA A 86 -5.64 -14.80 3.35
C ALA A 86 -4.69 -15.16 4.51
N ASN A 87 -4.10 -16.35 4.50
CA ASN A 87 -3.15 -16.77 5.54
C ASN A 87 -1.86 -15.97 5.44
N SER A 88 -1.34 -15.80 4.22
CA SER A 88 -0.16 -14.98 3.96
C SER A 88 -0.39 -13.52 4.39
N LEU A 89 -1.58 -12.95 4.11
CA LEU A 89 -1.94 -11.62 4.61
C LEU A 89 -1.99 -11.57 6.14
N CYS A 90 -2.60 -12.56 6.77
CA CYS A 90 -2.70 -12.64 8.22
C CYS A 90 -1.30 -12.66 8.88
N GLU A 91 -0.38 -13.47 8.36
CA GLU A 91 1.01 -13.55 8.83
C GLU A 91 1.71 -12.18 8.77
N LYS A 92 1.55 -11.44 7.65
CA LYS A 92 2.14 -10.11 7.50
C LYS A 92 1.50 -9.08 8.44
N ILE A 93 0.18 -9.14 8.66
CA ILE A 93 -0.49 -8.28 9.64
C ILE A 93 0.05 -8.55 11.06
N LEU A 94 0.11 -9.82 11.47
CA LEU A 94 0.64 -10.20 12.78
C LEU A 94 2.11 -9.78 12.94
N LYS A 95 2.92 -9.93 11.89
CA LYS A 95 4.31 -9.45 11.88
C LYS A 95 4.38 -7.96 12.17
N VAL A 96 3.60 -7.13 11.48
CA VAL A 96 3.60 -5.67 11.68
C VAL A 96 3.11 -5.28 13.07
N LEU A 97 2.06 -5.93 13.58
CA LEU A 97 1.52 -5.67 14.92
C LEU A 97 2.50 -6.01 16.04
N ASN A 98 3.46 -6.90 15.80
CA ASN A 98 4.49 -7.28 16.77
C ASN A 98 5.79 -6.46 16.66
N LEU A 99 5.87 -5.51 15.71
CA LEU A 99 7.02 -4.60 15.63
C LEU A 99 6.95 -3.56 16.74
N ASP A 100 8.11 -3.22 17.29
CA ASP A 100 8.22 -2.11 18.21
C ASP A 100 8.09 -0.75 17.51
N GLU A 101 7.78 0.28 18.29
CA GLU A 101 7.55 1.64 17.77
C GLU A 101 8.76 2.20 17.01
N THR A 102 9.96 1.90 17.45
CA THR A 102 11.21 2.36 16.81
C THR A 102 11.36 1.75 15.43
N THR A 103 11.11 0.46 15.30
CA THR A 103 11.16 -0.28 14.04
C THR A 103 10.08 0.21 13.07
N LEU A 104 8.84 0.42 13.55
CA LEU A 104 7.76 0.99 12.74
C LEU A 104 8.09 2.39 12.23
N LYS A 105 8.65 3.24 13.07
CA LYS A 105 9.07 4.60 12.69
C LYS A 105 10.18 4.57 11.63
N THR A 106 11.17 3.72 11.83
CA THR A 106 12.29 3.56 10.88
C THR A 106 11.77 3.07 9.52
N LEU A 107 10.88 2.07 9.51
CA LEU A 107 10.23 1.56 8.31
C LEU A 107 9.46 2.68 7.58
N GLY A 108 8.70 3.50 8.30
CA GLY A 108 7.95 4.62 7.72
C GLY A 108 8.87 5.66 7.06
N ILE A 109 9.95 6.05 7.72
CA ILE A 109 10.95 6.99 7.19
C ILE A 109 11.60 6.45 5.91
N GLU A 110 12.04 5.20 5.92
CA GLU A 110 12.64 4.56 4.74
C GLU A 110 11.63 4.39 3.60
N ALA A 111 10.37 4.06 3.91
CA ALA A 111 9.29 3.99 2.95
C ALA A 111 9.09 5.34 2.24
N ARG A 112 8.94 6.42 2.99
CA ARG A 112 8.79 7.77 2.44
C ARG A 112 10.01 8.17 1.60
N LYS A 113 11.21 7.93 2.08
CA LYS A 113 12.46 8.24 1.36
C LYS A 113 12.53 7.49 0.02
N ASN A 114 12.16 6.21 -0.01
CA ASN A 114 12.07 5.41 -1.23
C ASN A 114 11.13 6.04 -2.26
N ILE A 115 9.93 6.43 -1.84
CA ILE A 115 8.93 7.01 -2.74
C ILE A 115 9.35 8.39 -3.25
N VAL A 116 9.75 9.29 -2.36
CA VAL A 116 10.17 10.64 -2.74
C VAL A 116 11.38 10.62 -3.69
N SER A 117 12.31 9.67 -3.49
CA SER A 117 13.48 9.56 -4.35
C SER A 117 13.20 8.96 -5.72
N LYS A 118 12.20 8.09 -5.86
CA LYS A 118 11.97 7.32 -7.10
C LYS A 118 10.75 7.78 -7.90
N PHE A 119 9.69 8.20 -7.23
CA PHE A 119 8.36 8.41 -7.82
C PHE A 119 7.86 9.85 -7.64
N ASN A 120 8.71 10.83 -7.95
CA ASN A 120 8.32 12.23 -7.94
C ASN A 120 7.94 12.72 -9.36
N VAL A 121 7.25 13.86 -9.41
CA VAL A 121 6.74 14.46 -10.66
C VAL A 121 7.90 14.82 -11.62
N GLU A 122 9.01 15.31 -11.09
CA GLU A 122 10.17 15.70 -11.92
C GLU A 122 10.74 14.52 -12.68
N LYS A 123 10.94 13.38 -11.99
CA LYS A 123 11.40 12.13 -12.63
C LYS A 123 10.40 11.59 -13.64
N MET A 124 9.12 11.64 -13.32
CA MET A 124 8.06 11.22 -14.24
C MET A 124 8.12 12.07 -15.52
N CYS A 125 8.14 13.39 -15.39
CA CYS A 125 8.23 14.30 -16.54
C CYS A 125 9.51 14.09 -17.34
N PHE A 126 10.65 13.97 -16.67
CA PHE A 126 11.93 13.75 -17.34
C PHE A 126 11.97 12.43 -18.10
N SER A 127 11.50 11.34 -17.50
CA SER A 127 11.45 10.02 -18.15
C SER A 127 10.53 10.04 -19.35
N THR A 128 9.34 10.62 -19.22
CA THR A 128 8.38 10.75 -20.31
C THR A 128 8.97 11.58 -21.46
N TYR A 129 9.56 12.74 -21.16
CA TYR A 129 10.22 13.57 -22.14
C TYR A 129 11.36 12.83 -22.87
N SER A 130 12.15 12.06 -22.12
CA SER A 130 13.27 11.29 -22.68
C SER A 130 12.80 10.22 -23.65
N GLU A 131 11.67 9.54 -23.36
CA GLU A 131 11.10 8.57 -24.31
C GLU A 131 10.55 9.25 -25.57
N TYR A 132 9.84 10.36 -25.46
CA TYR A 132 9.41 11.13 -26.63
C TYR A 132 10.58 11.58 -27.50
N LYS A 133 11.67 12.04 -26.90
CA LYS A 133 12.86 12.48 -27.61
C LYS A 133 13.50 11.36 -28.43
N LYS A 134 13.49 10.12 -27.95
CA LYS A 134 13.98 8.94 -28.69
C LYS A 134 13.14 8.61 -29.93
N LEU A 135 11.85 8.98 -29.95
CA LEU A 135 10.95 8.69 -31.05
C LEU A 135 11.02 9.76 -32.16
N ILE A 136 11.58 10.93 -31.87
CA ILE A 136 11.65 12.07 -32.81
C ILE A 136 13.01 12.13 -33.51
N ASN A 137 14.04 11.47 -32.98
CA ASN A 137 15.38 11.32 -33.56
C ASN A 137 15.49 9.96 -34.24
#